data_855fd0d9f831124c5cc65ae9f6459dd7
#
_entry.id   855fd0d9f831124c5cc65ae9f6459dd7
#
_cell.length_a   1.000
_cell.length_b   1.000
_cell.length_c   1.000
_cell.angle_alpha   90.00
_cell.angle_beta   90.00
_cell.angle_gamma   90.00
#
_symmetry.space_group_name_H-M   'P 1'
#
loop_
_entity.id
_entity.type
_entity.pdbx_description
1 polymer ?
#
loop_
_entity_poly.entity_id
_entity_poly.type
_entity_poly.pdbx_seq_one_letter_code
_entity_poly.pdbx_strand_id
1 'polypeptide(L)'
;MPETSERDQRVLDNVDLIQHAVNQVSSRYPAHVDRRELWNAGALGLVEAAARYRAESGVPFPRYASTRIRGAIIDSTRQRDWVGRGVRRSTREIRRAEEALTDEQGRFPSDA
;
A
#
# COMPACT_ATOMS: atom_id res chain seq x y z
N MET A 1 14.16 -18.40 -24.01
CA MET A 1 13.28 -17.67 -23.14
C MET A 1 13.97 -17.39 -21.81
N PRO A 2 14.14 -16.14 -21.47
CA PRO A 2 14.80 -15.87 -20.20
C PRO A 2 13.95 -16.36 -19.04
N GLU A 3 14.60 -16.83 -18.03
CA GLU A 3 13.91 -17.32 -16.84
C GLU A 3 13.53 -16.12 -15.97
N THR A 4 12.37 -16.20 -15.40
CA THR A 4 11.92 -15.20 -14.44
C THR A 4 12.72 -15.37 -13.16
N SER A 5 13.29 -14.28 -12.67
CA SER A 5 14.04 -14.33 -11.42
C SER A 5 13.09 -14.60 -10.27
N GLU A 6 13.66 -15.02 -9.13
CA GLU A 6 12.85 -15.23 -7.94
C GLU A 6 12.13 -13.94 -7.53
N ARG A 7 12.82 -12.82 -7.65
CA ARG A 7 12.24 -11.54 -7.33
C ARG A 7 11.04 -11.24 -8.21
N ASP A 8 11.21 -11.42 -9.53
CA ASP A 8 10.14 -11.17 -10.46
C ASP A 8 8.96 -12.10 -10.22
N GLN A 9 9.25 -13.35 -9.87
CA GLN A 9 8.20 -14.31 -9.61
C GLN A 9 7.40 -13.91 -8.36
N ARG A 10 8.07 -13.39 -7.34
CA ARG A 10 7.37 -12.90 -6.16
C ARG A 10 6.39 -11.78 -6.52
N VAL A 11 6.82 -10.90 -7.41
CA VAL A 11 5.94 -9.81 -7.85
C VAL A 11 4.73 -10.39 -8.58
N LEU A 12 4.99 -11.25 -9.57
CA LEU A 12 3.92 -11.80 -10.39
C LEU A 12 2.91 -12.61 -9.58
N ASP A 13 3.40 -13.38 -8.63
CA ASP A 13 2.54 -14.24 -7.82
C ASP A 13 1.67 -13.45 -6.85
N ASN A 14 2.01 -12.20 -6.61
CA ASN A 14 1.36 -11.44 -5.54
C ASN A 14 0.74 -10.12 -6.01
N VAL A 15 0.54 -9.99 -7.31
CA VAL A 15 -0.05 -8.76 -7.87
C VAL A 15 -1.44 -8.49 -7.28
N ASP A 16 -2.19 -9.52 -6.98
CA ASP A 16 -3.52 -9.36 -6.43
C ASP A 16 -3.51 -8.67 -5.07
N LEU A 17 -2.40 -8.72 -4.36
CA LEU A 17 -2.29 -8.00 -3.10
C LEU A 17 -2.42 -6.49 -3.29
N ILE A 18 -1.98 -6.00 -4.45
CA ILE A 18 -2.09 -4.57 -4.75
C ILE A 18 -3.56 -4.17 -4.83
N GLN A 19 -4.33 -4.94 -5.59
CA GLN A 19 -5.74 -4.63 -5.76
C GLN A 19 -6.48 -4.71 -4.43
N HIS A 20 -6.14 -5.70 -3.64
CA HIS A 20 -6.76 -5.87 -2.33
C HIS A 20 -6.49 -4.65 -1.44
N ALA A 21 -5.23 -4.21 -1.41
CA ALA A 21 -4.85 -3.06 -0.60
C ALA A 21 -5.51 -1.78 -1.10
N VAL A 22 -5.59 -1.60 -2.43
CA VAL A 22 -6.24 -0.43 -3.00
C VAL A 22 -7.71 -0.41 -2.61
N ASN A 23 -8.38 -1.56 -2.67
CA ASN A 23 -9.78 -1.64 -2.28
C ASN A 23 -9.97 -1.27 -0.82
N GLN A 24 -9.10 -1.74 0.04
CA GLN A 24 -9.20 -1.44 1.46
C GLN A 24 -9.00 0.04 1.74
N VAL A 25 -7.98 0.62 1.15
CA VAL A 25 -7.67 2.03 1.38
C VAL A 25 -8.75 2.92 0.78
N SER A 26 -9.15 2.67 -0.45
CA SER A 26 -10.08 3.56 -1.12
C SER A 26 -11.48 3.50 -0.51
N SER A 27 -11.83 2.42 0.16
CA SER A 27 -13.13 2.34 0.82
C SER A 27 -13.20 3.23 2.06
N ARG A 28 -12.05 3.63 2.58
CA ARG A 28 -11.96 4.44 3.80
C ARG A 28 -11.67 5.90 3.52
N TYR A 29 -11.19 6.21 2.33
CA TYR A 29 -10.85 7.58 1.98
C TYR A 29 -11.89 8.15 1.04
N PRO A 30 -12.01 9.49 1.01
CA PRO A 30 -13.00 10.12 0.14
C PRO A 30 -12.78 9.83 -1.33
N ALA A 31 -13.84 10.08 -2.09
CA ALA A 31 -13.85 9.72 -3.51
C ALA A 31 -12.82 10.47 -4.35
N HIS A 32 -12.24 11.53 -3.84
CA HIS A 32 -11.25 12.28 -4.62
C HIS A 32 -9.93 11.54 -4.76
N VAL A 33 -9.76 10.43 -4.05
CA VAL A 33 -8.54 9.65 -4.15
C VAL A 33 -8.55 8.86 -5.45
N ASP A 34 -7.51 9.03 -6.26
CA ASP A 34 -7.40 8.37 -7.55
C ASP A 34 -6.92 6.94 -7.38
N ARG A 35 -7.80 5.99 -7.68
CA ARG A 35 -7.47 4.56 -7.50
C ARG A 35 -6.27 4.13 -8.34
N ARG A 36 -6.12 4.69 -9.53
CA ARG A 36 -4.98 4.34 -10.38
C ARG A 36 -3.67 4.71 -9.72
N GLU A 37 -3.63 5.85 -9.09
CA GLU A 37 -2.41 6.29 -8.43
C GLU A 37 -2.14 5.46 -7.20
N LEU A 38 -3.18 5.05 -6.49
CA LEU A 38 -3.01 4.14 -5.37
C LEU A 38 -2.43 2.82 -5.85
N TRP A 39 -2.93 2.34 -6.97
CA TRP A 39 -2.45 1.08 -7.53
C TRP A 39 -0.97 1.19 -7.91
N ASN A 40 -0.61 2.30 -8.56
CA ASN A 40 0.79 2.50 -8.96
C ASN A 40 1.71 2.54 -7.75
N ALA A 41 1.28 3.22 -6.70
CA ALA A 41 2.07 3.28 -5.48
C ALA A 41 2.21 1.90 -4.85
N GLY A 42 1.12 1.15 -4.83
CA GLY A 42 1.16 -0.21 -4.29
C GLY A 42 2.05 -1.13 -5.10
N ALA A 43 2.03 -0.97 -6.42
CA ALA A 43 2.89 -1.77 -7.29
C ALA A 43 4.36 -1.50 -6.99
N LEU A 44 4.71 -0.25 -6.79
CA LEU A 44 6.08 0.10 -6.43
C LEU A 44 6.44 -0.53 -5.09
N GLY A 45 5.52 -0.49 -4.13
CA GLY A 45 5.74 -1.11 -2.83
C GLY A 45 5.99 -2.60 -2.95
N LEU A 46 5.23 -3.27 -3.83
CA LEU A 46 5.42 -4.71 -4.04
C LEU A 46 6.79 -5.00 -4.65
N VAL A 47 7.20 -4.21 -5.65
CA VAL A 47 8.50 -4.40 -6.28
C VAL A 47 9.62 -4.22 -5.26
N GLU A 48 9.51 -3.18 -4.44
CA GLU A 48 10.52 -2.95 -3.42
C GLU A 48 10.53 -4.07 -2.39
N ALA A 49 9.35 -4.56 -2.02
CA ALA A 49 9.28 -5.67 -1.06
C ALA A 49 9.96 -6.91 -1.63
N ALA A 50 9.72 -7.18 -2.91
CA ALA A 50 10.32 -8.36 -3.54
C ALA A 50 11.85 -8.25 -3.57
N ALA A 51 12.35 -7.03 -3.76
CA ALA A 51 13.79 -6.81 -3.83
C ALA A 51 14.46 -6.93 -2.46
N ARG A 52 13.74 -6.60 -1.39
CA ARG A 52 14.33 -6.53 -0.06
C ARG A 52 13.98 -7.72 0.84
N TYR A 53 13.12 -8.59 0.34
CA TYR A 53 12.65 -9.70 1.15
C TYR A 53 13.79 -10.67 1.49
N ARG A 54 13.78 -11.13 2.73
CA ARG A 54 14.72 -12.12 3.20
C ARG A 54 13.95 -13.33 3.72
N ALA A 55 14.09 -14.44 3.03
CA ALA A 55 13.37 -15.65 3.39
C ALA A 55 13.74 -16.12 4.79
N GLU A 56 14.97 -15.88 5.19
CA GLU A 56 15.44 -16.34 6.49
C GLU A 56 14.83 -15.57 7.64
N SER A 57 14.07 -14.51 7.35
CA SER A 57 13.38 -13.78 8.41
C SER A 57 12.27 -14.59 9.05
N GLY A 58 11.78 -15.61 8.36
CA GLY A 58 10.68 -16.41 8.85
C GLY A 58 9.31 -15.84 8.57
N VAL A 59 9.23 -14.63 8.00
CA VAL A 59 7.96 -14.02 7.65
C VAL A 59 7.60 -14.41 6.22
N PRO A 60 6.39 -14.93 5.98
CA PRO A 60 5.98 -15.26 4.62
C PRO A 60 5.96 -14.01 3.75
N PHE A 61 6.39 -14.15 2.50
CA PHE A 61 6.48 -13.00 1.62
C PHE A 61 5.15 -12.25 1.47
N PRO A 62 4.01 -12.92 1.27
CA PRO A 62 2.76 -12.16 1.11
C PRO A 62 2.46 -11.25 2.29
N ARG A 63 2.79 -11.70 3.49
CA ARG A 63 2.55 -10.89 4.67
C ARG A 63 3.48 -9.68 4.70
N TYR A 64 4.74 -9.90 4.41
CA TYR A 64 5.72 -8.83 4.34
C TYR A 64 5.32 -7.83 3.26
N ALA A 65 4.93 -8.33 2.09
CA ALA A 65 4.57 -7.48 0.97
C ALA A 65 3.31 -6.66 1.26
N SER A 66 2.32 -7.27 1.90
CA SER A 66 1.07 -6.55 2.19
C SER A 66 1.33 -5.30 3.03
N THR A 67 2.18 -5.43 4.02
CA THR A 67 2.51 -4.28 4.87
C THR A 67 3.22 -3.19 4.07
N ARG A 68 4.15 -3.59 3.22
CA ARG A 68 4.89 -2.64 2.41
C ARG A 68 3.99 -1.95 1.38
N ILE A 69 3.09 -2.72 0.77
CA ILE A 69 2.17 -2.18 -0.22
C ILE A 69 1.27 -1.14 0.41
N ARG A 70 0.68 -1.45 1.56
CA ARG A 70 -0.20 -0.49 2.23
C ARG A 70 0.54 0.76 2.64
N GLY A 71 1.76 0.60 3.16
CA GLY A 71 2.57 1.76 3.52
C GLY A 71 2.85 2.66 2.34
N ALA A 72 3.18 2.06 1.20
CA ALA A 72 3.46 2.84 -0.01
C ALA A 72 2.22 3.59 -0.50
N ILE A 73 1.06 2.94 -0.43
CA ILE A 73 -0.19 3.58 -0.84
C ILE A 73 -0.50 4.77 0.06
N ILE A 74 -0.37 4.60 1.35
CA ILE A 74 -0.66 5.67 2.29
C ILE A 74 0.32 6.82 2.13
N ASP A 75 1.60 6.51 1.94
CA ASP A 75 2.58 7.55 1.68
C ASP A 75 2.23 8.36 0.43
N SER A 76 1.75 7.66 -0.58
CA SER A 76 1.36 8.30 -1.83
C SER A 76 0.24 9.32 -1.60
N THR A 77 -0.75 8.98 -0.78
CA THR A 77 -1.84 9.91 -0.52
C THR A 77 -1.34 11.13 0.25
N ARG A 78 -0.43 10.94 1.17
CA ARG A 78 0.13 12.05 1.93
C ARG A 78 0.90 13.00 1.03
N GLN A 79 1.74 12.44 0.17
CA GLN A 79 2.56 13.26 -0.70
C GLN A 79 1.71 14.09 -1.65
N ARG A 80 0.66 13.51 -2.17
CA ARG A 80 -0.21 14.23 -3.08
C ARG A 80 -0.89 15.39 -2.39
N ASP A 81 -1.26 15.22 -1.14
CA ASP A 81 -1.93 16.27 -0.40
C ASP A 81 -1.01 17.45 -0.09
N TRP A 82 0.29 17.23 -0.18
CA TRP A 82 1.25 18.29 0.08
C TRP A 82 1.39 19.25 -1.09
N VAL A 83 0.93 18.88 -2.27
CA VAL A 83 1.18 19.64 -3.47
C VAL A 83 0.09 20.66 -3.76
N GLY A 84 -1.14 20.39 -3.35
CA GLY A 84 -2.26 21.22 -3.74
C GLY A 84 -2.61 22.29 -2.73
N ARG A 85 -3.52 23.17 -3.14
CA ARG A 85 -4.11 24.08 -2.23
C ARG A 85 -4.93 23.33 -1.24
N GLY A 86 -5.07 23.85 -0.06
CA GLY A 86 -5.80 23.15 0.97
C GLY A 86 -5.05 21.95 1.47
N VAL A 87 -3.76 21.90 1.20
CA VAL A 87 -2.91 20.83 1.63
C VAL A 87 -3.09 20.50 3.09
N ARG A 88 -3.10 21.54 3.93
CA ARG A 88 -3.22 21.30 5.37
C ARG A 88 -4.51 20.61 5.73
N ARG A 89 -5.57 21.02 5.07
CA ARG A 89 -6.88 20.44 5.35
C ARG A 89 -6.94 19.00 4.92
N SER A 90 -6.49 18.74 3.71
CA SER A 90 -6.48 17.38 3.19
C SER A 90 -5.58 16.48 4.02
N THR A 91 -4.41 16.97 4.38
CA THR A 91 -3.49 16.22 5.21
C THR A 91 -4.12 15.87 6.55
N ARG A 92 -4.84 16.82 7.12
CA ARG A 92 -5.52 16.60 8.39
C ARG A 92 -6.59 15.53 8.26
N GLU A 93 -7.34 15.57 7.17
CA GLU A 93 -8.40 14.58 6.95
C GLU A 93 -7.83 13.19 6.79
N ILE A 94 -6.76 13.08 6.03
CA ILE A 94 -6.13 11.79 5.81
C ILE A 94 -5.56 11.26 7.12
N ARG A 95 -4.94 12.12 7.90
CA ARG A 95 -4.40 11.71 9.17
C ARG A 95 -5.49 11.22 10.10
N ARG A 96 -6.63 11.89 10.12
CA ARG A 96 -7.75 11.44 10.92
C ARG A 96 -8.23 10.07 10.46
N ALA A 97 -8.29 9.88 9.14
CA ALA A 97 -8.72 8.60 8.61
C ALA A 97 -7.76 7.49 9.04
N GLU A 98 -6.46 7.77 8.98
CA GLU A 98 -5.47 6.80 9.40
C GLU A 98 -5.61 6.47 10.88
N GLU A 99 -5.81 7.49 11.68
CA GLU A 99 -5.95 7.29 13.11
C GLU A 99 -7.21 6.49 13.44
N ALA A 100 -8.30 6.81 12.74
CA ALA A 100 -9.53 6.08 12.95
C ALA A 100 -9.39 4.62 12.57
N LEU A 101 -8.71 4.35 11.45
CA LEU A 101 -8.47 2.99 11.02
C LEU A 101 -7.62 2.23 12.02
N THR A 102 -6.58 2.89 12.51
CA THR A 102 -5.70 2.29 13.47
C THR A 102 -6.42 2.00 14.78
N ASP A 103 -7.20 2.96 15.26
CA ASP A 103 -7.91 2.82 16.52
C ASP A 103 -8.95 1.72 16.46
N GLU A 104 -9.70 1.67 15.36
CA GLU A 104 -10.76 0.67 15.24
C GLU A 104 -10.23 -0.73 15.15
N GLN A 105 -9.12 -0.88 14.45
CA GLN A 105 -8.61 -2.19 14.13
C GLN A 105 -7.41 -2.59 14.97
N GLY A 106 -6.88 -1.64 15.71
CA GLY A 106 -5.64 -1.85 16.41
C GLY A 106 -4.47 -1.96 15.48
N ARG A 107 -4.72 -1.83 14.19
CA ARG A 107 -3.68 -1.85 13.16
C ARG A 107 -4.36 -1.52 11.86
N PHE A 108 -3.55 -1.29 10.84
CA PHE A 108 -4.09 -1.02 9.53
C PHE A 108 -4.91 -2.22 9.07
N PRO A 109 -6.11 -2.00 8.54
CA PRO A 109 -6.99 -3.10 8.17
C PRO A 109 -6.42 -3.85 6.98
N SER A 110 -5.83 -4.95 7.25
CA SER A 110 -5.21 -5.74 6.21
C SER A 110 -5.93 -7.02 5.96
N ASP A 111 -6.68 -7.42 6.93
CA ASP A 111 -7.30 -8.70 6.80
C ASP A 111 -8.68 -8.48 6.42
N ALA A 112 -8.99 -8.84 5.36
CA ALA A 112 -10.39 -8.70 5.04
C ALA A 112 -11.12 -9.72 5.83
#